data_fc56773e02533ce58ac3b89ecf730d07
#
_entry.id   fc56773e02533ce58ac3b89ecf730d07
#
_cell.length_a   1.000
_cell.length_b   1.000
_cell.length_c   1.000
_cell.angle_alpha   90.00
_cell.angle_beta   90.00
_cell.angle_gamma   90.00
#
_symmetry.space_group_name_H-M   'P 1'
#
loop_
_entity.id
_entity.type
_entity.pdbx_description
1 polymer ?
#
loop_
_entity_poly.entity_id
_entity_poly.type
_entity_poly.pdbx_seq_one_letter_code
_entity_poly.pdbx_strand_id
1 'polypeptide(L)'
;MGFYFKECKQSDIGELIQRYVSTLSSPIDSVLEEHILNSVFYTINYNSEVAGYYAIHSNQSLTQFYLDLSYYNESQEIFNNVLREYSIQSILVPTCDELFLSLVLDHDYKIEKQAYFFQDNKVEIPKEKLFKDGELRAAVPSDAPKITEVCQDFIGKVEERIENREIFTYTKGSILLGIGIIETSKLLDRYGNMGMFTNEQYRKKGIGRTIIHHLKEWCYDNNLNPICGCWYYNVPSKQTLESAGMVSKTRLLNIRVL
;
A
#
# COMPACT_ATOMS: atom_id res chain seq x y z
N MET A 1 -25.57 10.73 27.38
CA MET A 1 -24.56 11.34 26.49
C MET A 1 -23.89 10.18 25.77
N GLY A 2 -23.76 10.26 24.47
CA GLY A 2 -23.28 9.12 23.66
C GLY A 2 -22.36 9.59 22.53
N PHE A 3 -21.74 8.65 21.87
CA PHE A 3 -20.96 8.89 20.67
C PHE A 3 -21.91 9.20 19.49
N TYR A 4 -21.45 10.08 18.60
CA TYR A 4 -22.13 10.37 17.33
C TYR A 4 -21.08 10.53 16.21
N PHE A 5 -21.51 10.28 14.97
CA PHE A 5 -20.65 10.31 13.80
C PHE A 5 -21.00 11.50 12.91
N LYS A 6 -19.99 12.09 12.30
CA LYS A 6 -20.19 13.25 11.41
C LYS A 6 -19.24 13.12 10.21
N GLU A 7 -19.80 13.14 9.00
CA GLU A 7 -19.01 13.21 7.78
C GLU A 7 -18.10 14.45 7.77
N CYS A 8 -16.89 14.29 7.31
CA CYS A 8 -15.87 15.34 7.25
C CYS A 8 -14.97 15.18 6.01
N LYS A 9 -14.23 16.23 5.68
CA LYS A 9 -13.19 16.15 4.65
C LYS A 9 -11.91 15.60 5.27
N GLN A 10 -11.10 14.90 4.48
CA GLN A 10 -9.78 14.45 4.89
C GLN A 10 -8.91 15.60 5.43
N SER A 11 -9.01 16.79 4.81
CA SER A 11 -8.29 18.00 5.26
C SER A 11 -8.62 18.43 6.68
N ASP A 12 -9.83 18.13 7.16
CA ASP A 12 -10.30 18.55 8.48
C ASP A 12 -9.75 17.68 9.61
N ILE A 13 -9.26 16.49 9.27
CA ILE A 13 -8.74 15.47 10.20
C ILE A 13 -7.27 15.10 9.94
N GLY A 14 -6.50 15.97 9.28
CA GLY A 14 -5.11 15.71 8.94
C GLY A 14 -4.24 15.31 10.14
N GLU A 15 -4.41 15.97 11.29
CA GLU A 15 -3.69 15.62 12.54
C GLU A 15 -4.10 14.24 13.08
N LEU A 16 -5.36 13.87 13.00
CA LEU A 16 -5.84 12.55 13.42
C LEU A 16 -5.27 11.44 12.52
N ILE A 17 -5.19 11.70 11.21
CA ILE A 17 -4.57 10.77 10.26
C ILE A 17 -3.08 10.58 10.60
N GLN A 18 -2.35 11.64 10.94
CA GLN A 18 -0.95 11.52 11.34
C GLN A 18 -0.80 10.74 12.66
N ARG A 19 -1.69 10.95 13.63
CA ARG A 19 -1.73 10.15 14.86
C ARG A 19 -2.00 8.68 14.54
N TYR A 20 -3.01 8.37 13.70
CA TYR A 20 -3.27 7.01 13.25
C TYR A 20 -2.03 6.37 12.63
N VAL A 21 -1.39 7.05 11.66
CA VAL A 21 -0.17 6.54 11.02
C VAL A 21 0.92 6.23 12.04
N SER A 22 1.04 7.05 13.09
CA SER A 22 2.04 6.82 14.16
C SER A 22 1.75 5.61 15.05
N THR A 23 0.52 5.09 15.07
CA THR A 23 0.16 3.86 15.80
C THR A 23 0.50 2.59 15.02
N LEU A 24 0.70 2.68 13.70
CA LEU A 24 0.99 1.51 12.88
C LEU A 24 2.38 0.93 13.18
N SER A 25 2.47 -0.35 13.47
CA SER A 25 3.74 -1.04 13.74
C SER A 25 4.59 -1.32 12.50
N SER A 26 4.06 -1.06 11.31
CA SER A 26 4.71 -1.21 10.00
C SER A 26 4.02 -0.34 8.94
N PRO A 27 4.71 0.05 7.86
CA PRO A 27 4.08 0.77 6.77
C PRO A 27 3.04 -0.09 6.03
N ILE A 28 2.06 0.59 5.42
CA ILE A 28 1.07 0.04 4.49
C ILE A 28 1.52 0.28 3.05
N ASP A 29 0.93 -0.45 2.08
CA ASP A 29 1.25 -0.30 0.66
C ASP A 29 0.37 0.75 -0.05
N SER A 30 0.73 1.07 -1.31
CA SER A 30 -0.01 2.04 -2.14
C SER A 30 -1.44 1.61 -2.43
N VAL A 31 -1.74 0.30 -2.48
CA VAL A 31 -3.10 -0.19 -2.77
C VAL A 31 -4.05 0.13 -1.62
N LEU A 32 -3.65 -0.17 -0.38
CA LEU A 32 -4.47 0.22 0.78
C LEU A 32 -4.52 1.74 0.94
N GLU A 33 -3.40 2.43 0.72
CA GLU A 33 -3.35 3.90 0.74
C GLU A 33 -4.35 4.51 -0.26
N GLU A 34 -4.43 4.00 -1.49
CA GLU A 34 -5.38 4.45 -2.50
C GLU A 34 -6.83 4.24 -2.06
N HIS A 35 -7.15 3.09 -1.46
CA HIS A 35 -8.48 2.83 -0.91
C HIS A 35 -8.83 3.82 0.20
N ILE A 36 -7.88 4.12 1.10
CA ILE A 36 -8.06 5.10 2.17
C ILE A 36 -8.31 6.49 1.59
N LEU A 37 -7.46 6.95 0.68
CA LEU A 37 -7.56 8.29 0.09
C LEU A 37 -8.84 8.50 -0.71
N ASN A 38 -9.43 7.44 -1.26
CA ASN A 38 -10.70 7.46 -1.99
C ASN A 38 -11.93 7.12 -1.10
N SER A 39 -11.75 7.08 0.22
CA SER A 39 -12.84 6.85 1.18
C SER A 39 -13.56 8.14 1.57
N VAL A 40 -14.79 7.99 2.04
CA VAL A 40 -15.50 9.03 2.79
C VAL A 40 -15.08 8.92 4.26
N PHE A 41 -14.73 10.05 4.87
CA PHE A 41 -14.25 10.13 6.24
C PHE A 41 -15.35 10.61 7.20
N TYR A 42 -15.34 10.08 8.41
CA TYR A 42 -16.26 10.43 9.46
C TYR A 42 -15.52 10.62 10.78
N THR A 43 -15.77 11.72 11.48
CA THR A 43 -15.31 11.88 12.87
C THR A 43 -16.19 11.09 13.83
N ILE A 44 -15.56 10.51 14.85
CA ILE A 44 -16.20 9.94 16.02
C ILE A 44 -16.15 10.99 17.12
N ASN A 45 -17.31 11.45 17.56
CA ASN A 45 -17.41 12.55 18.51
C ASN A 45 -18.03 12.06 19.81
N TYR A 46 -17.48 12.51 20.94
CA TYR A 46 -18.02 12.33 22.27
C TYR A 46 -18.22 13.69 22.94
N ASN A 47 -19.45 14.04 23.25
CA ASN A 47 -19.85 15.40 23.68
C ASN A 47 -19.42 16.45 22.63
N SER A 48 -18.44 17.30 22.97
CA SER A 48 -17.92 18.35 22.05
C SER A 48 -16.50 18.03 21.55
N GLU A 49 -15.96 16.86 21.86
CA GLU A 49 -14.59 16.46 21.53
C GLU A 49 -14.58 15.42 20.40
N VAL A 50 -13.55 15.46 19.57
CA VAL A 50 -13.31 14.42 18.55
C VAL A 50 -12.50 13.32 19.18
N ALA A 51 -13.12 12.15 19.34
CA ALA A 51 -12.52 10.95 19.93
C ALA A 51 -11.71 10.13 18.95
N GLY A 52 -11.96 10.30 17.64
CA GLY A 52 -11.30 9.54 16.58
C GLY A 52 -11.98 9.72 15.23
N TYR A 53 -11.69 8.82 14.30
CA TYR A 53 -12.32 8.81 12.99
C TYR A 53 -12.35 7.41 12.38
N TYR A 54 -13.14 7.24 11.35
CA TYR A 54 -13.13 6.07 10.47
C TYR A 54 -13.32 6.49 9.00
N ALA A 55 -13.01 5.56 8.09
CA ALA A 55 -13.11 5.80 6.66
C ALA A 55 -13.79 4.63 5.94
N ILE A 56 -14.74 4.95 5.04
CA ILE A 56 -15.52 3.98 4.28
C ILE A 56 -15.29 4.20 2.79
N HIS A 57 -14.75 3.18 2.12
CA HIS A 57 -14.56 3.15 0.68
C HIS A 57 -15.77 2.58 -0.04
N SER A 58 -16.20 3.25 -1.13
CA SER A 58 -17.31 2.81 -1.99
C SER A 58 -18.60 2.46 -1.21
N ASN A 59 -18.85 3.17 -0.09
CA ASN A 59 -20.03 3.02 0.77
C ASN A 59 -20.23 1.63 1.41
N GLN A 60 -19.22 0.74 1.37
CA GLN A 60 -19.40 -0.62 1.88
C GLN A 60 -18.15 -1.26 2.51
N SER A 61 -16.97 -0.67 2.31
CA SER A 61 -15.72 -1.23 2.82
C SER A 61 -15.09 -0.31 3.86
N LEU A 62 -15.02 -0.74 5.11
CA LEU A 62 -14.32 0.00 6.16
C LEU A 62 -12.80 -0.16 5.95
N THR A 63 -12.08 0.96 5.79
CA THR A 63 -10.64 0.98 5.46
C THR A 63 -9.78 1.49 6.59
N GLN A 64 -10.35 2.25 7.52
CA GLN A 64 -9.68 2.76 8.71
C GLN A 64 -10.66 2.86 9.87
N PHE A 65 -10.14 2.64 11.07
CA PHE A 65 -10.82 2.91 12.33
C PHE A 65 -9.78 3.34 13.36
N TYR A 66 -9.87 4.56 13.83
CA TYR A 66 -8.94 5.14 14.80
C TYR A 66 -9.68 5.78 15.97
N LEU A 67 -9.18 5.55 17.15
CA LEU A 67 -9.61 6.22 18.38
C LEU A 67 -8.38 6.74 19.14
N ASP A 68 -8.52 7.87 19.82
CA ASP A 68 -7.55 8.27 20.83
C ASP A 68 -7.59 7.29 22.02
N LEU A 69 -6.44 7.04 22.62
CA LEU A 69 -6.27 6.03 23.68
C LEU A 69 -7.25 6.17 24.85
N SER A 70 -7.67 7.40 25.17
CA SER A 70 -8.64 7.69 26.22
C SER A 70 -10.02 7.07 26.00
N TYR A 71 -10.33 6.63 24.78
CA TYR A 71 -11.63 6.04 24.40
C TYR A 71 -11.53 4.55 24.06
N TYR A 72 -10.43 3.87 24.39
CA TYR A 72 -10.27 2.45 24.05
C TYR A 72 -11.23 1.53 24.81
N ASN A 73 -11.68 1.92 26.00
CA ASN A 73 -12.68 1.13 26.75
C ASN A 73 -14.02 1.05 26.04
N GLU A 74 -14.35 2.04 25.19
CA GLU A 74 -15.59 2.12 24.44
C GLU A 74 -15.42 1.65 22.98
N SER A 75 -14.22 1.22 22.60
CA SER A 75 -13.87 0.94 21.20
C SER A 75 -14.75 -0.13 20.54
N GLN A 76 -15.09 -1.20 21.27
CA GLN A 76 -15.98 -2.26 20.76
C GLN A 76 -17.40 -1.75 20.52
N GLU A 77 -17.94 -0.96 21.44
CA GLU A 77 -19.28 -0.39 21.30
C GLU A 77 -19.34 0.57 20.10
N ILE A 78 -18.33 1.46 19.97
CA ILE A 78 -18.24 2.42 18.88
C ILE A 78 -18.09 1.67 17.54
N PHE A 79 -17.20 0.69 17.47
CA PHE A 79 -16.97 -0.12 16.27
C PHE A 79 -18.24 -0.84 15.81
N ASN A 80 -18.96 -1.47 16.73
CA ASN A 80 -20.24 -2.14 16.47
C ASN A 80 -21.31 -1.16 15.99
N ASN A 81 -21.32 0.09 16.47
CA ASN A 81 -22.23 1.11 16.00
C ASN A 81 -21.91 1.52 14.56
N VAL A 82 -20.63 1.70 14.22
CA VAL A 82 -20.20 1.98 12.83
C VAL A 82 -20.63 0.87 11.87
N LEU A 83 -20.41 -0.39 12.23
CA LEU A 83 -20.80 -1.53 11.38
C LEU A 83 -22.32 -1.58 11.13
N ARG A 84 -23.12 -1.25 12.13
CA ARG A 84 -24.59 -1.27 12.03
C ARG A 84 -25.13 -0.11 11.21
N GLU A 85 -24.56 1.10 11.39
CA GLU A 85 -25.10 2.32 10.77
C GLU A 85 -24.87 2.34 9.26
N TYR A 86 -23.72 1.81 8.79
CA TYR A 86 -23.31 1.93 7.38
C TYR A 86 -23.44 0.64 6.56
N SER A 87 -24.06 -0.43 7.10
CA SER A 87 -24.22 -1.70 6.39
C SER A 87 -22.92 -2.19 5.75
N ILE A 88 -21.83 -2.15 6.51
CA ILE A 88 -20.49 -2.54 6.06
C ILE A 88 -20.49 -4.00 5.60
N GLN A 89 -20.00 -4.25 4.40
CA GLN A 89 -19.92 -5.59 3.80
C GLN A 89 -18.51 -6.19 3.90
N SER A 90 -17.49 -5.35 3.96
CA SER A 90 -16.11 -5.78 4.07
C SER A 90 -15.28 -4.81 4.90
N ILE A 91 -14.19 -5.33 5.47
CA ILE A 91 -13.22 -4.53 6.23
C ILE A 91 -11.84 -4.84 5.66
N LEU A 92 -11.11 -3.81 5.23
CA LEU A 92 -9.72 -3.92 4.82
C LEU A 92 -8.85 -3.55 6.01
N VAL A 93 -8.36 -4.55 6.73
CA VAL A 93 -7.58 -4.35 7.95
C VAL A 93 -6.13 -4.80 7.76
N PRO A 94 -5.14 -3.88 7.94
CA PRO A 94 -3.74 -4.27 7.95
C PRO A 94 -3.36 -4.88 9.30
N THR A 95 -2.55 -5.95 9.30
CA THR A 95 -2.13 -6.59 10.56
C THR A 95 -1.14 -5.75 11.39
N CYS A 96 -0.74 -4.59 10.90
CA CYS A 96 0.04 -3.58 11.63
C CYS A 96 -0.85 -2.55 12.37
N ASP A 97 -2.16 -2.62 12.22
CA ASP A 97 -3.12 -1.84 12.98
C ASP A 97 -3.72 -2.72 14.09
N GLU A 98 -3.14 -2.63 15.26
CA GLU A 98 -3.42 -3.57 16.37
C GLU A 98 -4.82 -3.38 16.93
N LEU A 99 -5.28 -2.14 17.09
CA LEU A 99 -6.63 -1.86 17.59
C LEU A 99 -7.68 -2.36 16.60
N PHE A 100 -7.57 -1.92 15.33
CA PHE A 100 -8.55 -2.25 14.30
C PHE A 100 -8.64 -3.76 14.08
N LEU A 101 -7.47 -4.43 14.04
CA LEU A 101 -7.41 -5.90 13.92
C LEU A 101 -8.06 -6.59 15.11
N SER A 102 -7.79 -6.13 16.34
CA SER A 102 -8.37 -6.72 17.55
C SER A 102 -9.90 -6.63 17.56
N LEU A 103 -10.44 -5.45 17.21
CA LEU A 103 -11.88 -5.23 17.12
C LEU A 103 -12.56 -6.12 16.07
N VAL A 104 -11.89 -6.36 14.95
CA VAL A 104 -12.39 -7.27 13.91
C VAL A 104 -12.39 -8.72 14.40
N LEU A 105 -11.35 -9.13 15.15
CA LEU A 105 -11.22 -10.49 15.68
C LEU A 105 -12.20 -10.82 16.83
N ASP A 106 -12.85 -9.82 17.40
CA ASP A 106 -13.97 -10.03 18.37
C ASP A 106 -15.24 -10.57 17.68
N HIS A 107 -15.24 -10.66 16.35
CA HIS A 107 -16.33 -11.19 15.54
C HIS A 107 -15.92 -12.46 14.80
N ASP A 108 -16.84 -13.39 14.63
CA ASP A 108 -16.65 -14.63 13.87
C ASP A 108 -16.78 -14.41 12.35
N TYR A 109 -16.13 -13.35 11.83
CA TYR A 109 -16.15 -13.03 10.41
C TYR A 109 -15.23 -13.94 9.58
N LYS A 110 -15.55 -14.07 8.29
CA LYS A 110 -14.68 -14.77 7.35
C LYS A 110 -13.46 -13.93 7.00
N ILE A 111 -12.27 -14.42 7.35
CA ILE A 111 -10.99 -13.77 7.08
C ILE A 111 -10.42 -14.26 5.74
N GLU A 112 -10.19 -13.35 4.80
CA GLU A 112 -9.53 -13.60 3.53
C GLU A 112 -8.17 -12.87 3.49
N LYS A 113 -7.15 -13.55 2.96
CA LYS A 113 -5.80 -12.98 2.83
C LYS A 113 -5.74 -12.16 1.54
N GLN A 114 -5.42 -10.87 1.63
CA GLN A 114 -5.44 -9.95 0.49
C GLN A 114 -4.05 -9.69 -0.07
N ALA A 115 -3.10 -9.22 0.76
CA ALA A 115 -1.78 -8.85 0.29
C ALA A 115 -0.69 -9.06 1.35
N TYR A 116 0.55 -9.16 0.88
CA TYR A 116 1.76 -8.99 1.69
C TYR A 116 2.19 -7.53 1.65
N PHE A 117 2.62 -6.98 2.79
CA PHE A 117 3.32 -5.71 2.85
C PHE A 117 4.81 -5.96 3.07
N PHE A 118 5.64 -5.39 2.23
CA PHE A 118 7.07 -5.57 2.22
C PHE A 118 7.82 -4.28 2.56
N GLN A 119 8.92 -4.43 3.27
CA GLN A 119 9.90 -3.38 3.53
C GLN A 119 11.30 -3.95 3.32
N ASP A 120 12.28 -3.07 3.11
CA ASP A 120 13.65 -3.52 2.89
C ASP A 120 14.29 -4.06 4.19
N ASN A 121 14.98 -5.18 4.11
CA ASN A 121 15.76 -5.74 5.21
C ASN A 121 17.18 -5.18 5.31
N LYS A 122 17.56 -4.26 4.39
CA LYS A 122 18.89 -3.62 4.29
C LYS A 122 20.06 -4.60 4.09
N VAL A 123 19.76 -5.81 3.64
CA VAL A 123 20.79 -6.79 3.28
C VAL A 123 21.25 -6.54 1.83
N GLU A 124 22.56 -6.42 1.65
CA GLU A 124 23.15 -6.28 0.31
C GLU A 124 22.88 -7.52 -0.56
N ILE A 125 22.48 -7.26 -1.80
CA ILE A 125 22.35 -8.31 -2.81
C ILE A 125 23.70 -8.50 -3.50
N PRO A 126 24.29 -9.71 -3.48
CA PRO A 126 25.54 -9.95 -4.18
C PRO A 126 25.43 -9.59 -5.68
N LYS A 127 26.40 -8.82 -6.19
CA LYS A 127 26.37 -8.28 -7.56
C LYS A 127 26.29 -9.39 -8.64
N GLU A 128 26.82 -10.57 -8.36
CA GLU A 128 26.73 -11.73 -9.25
C GLU A 128 25.30 -12.28 -9.39
N LYS A 129 24.39 -11.95 -8.47
CA LYS A 129 22.98 -12.33 -8.54
C LYS A 129 22.14 -11.33 -9.35
N LEU A 130 22.67 -10.17 -9.67
CA LEU A 130 22.00 -9.16 -10.47
C LEU A 130 22.17 -9.45 -11.98
N PHE A 131 21.19 -9.08 -12.77
CA PHE A 131 21.28 -9.16 -14.23
C PHE A 131 22.20 -8.05 -14.75
N LYS A 132 23.29 -8.42 -15.44
CA LYS A 132 24.39 -7.49 -15.73
C LYS A 132 24.23 -6.65 -16.98
N ASP A 133 23.37 -7.08 -17.91
CA ASP A 133 23.32 -6.51 -19.27
C ASP A 133 22.15 -5.50 -19.47
N GLY A 134 21.60 -4.98 -18.41
CA GLY A 134 20.48 -4.02 -18.46
C GLY A 134 20.82 -2.70 -17.79
N GLU A 135 20.12 -1.66 -18.20
CA GLU A 135 20.22 -0.31 -17.67
C GLU A 135 18.83 0.17 -17.21
N LEU A 136 18.75 0.71 -15.98
CA LEU A 136 17.56 1.38 -15.49
C LEU A 136 17.68 2.89 -15.69
N ARG A 137 16.67 3.49 -16.28
CA ARG A 137 16.56 4.96 -16.40
C ARG A 137 15.11 5.40 -16.23
N ALA A 138 14.90 6.66 -15.87
CA ALA A 138 13.56 7.24 -15.89
C ALA A 138 12.98 7.15 -17.32
N ALA A 139 11.69 6.80 -17.40
CA ALA A 139 10.99 6.76 -18.68
C ALA A 139 10.79 8.19 -19.23
N VAL A 140 10.77 8.29 -20.56
CA VAL A 140 10.47 9.53 -21.28
C VAL A 140 9.21 9.32 -22.13
N PRO A 141 8.51 10.39 -22.59
CA PRO A 141 7.27 10.25 -23.34
C PRO A 141 7.33 9.31 -24.54
N SER A 142 8.50 9.23 -25.22
CA SER A 142 8.69 8.31 -26.36
C SER A 142 8.72 6.83 -25.97
N ASP A 143 8.85 6.49 -24.69
CA ASP A 143 8.79 5.11 -24.22
C ASP A 143 7.34 4.60 -24.03
N ALA A 144 6.36 5.51 -23.92
CA ALA A 144 4.98 5.15 -23.57
C ALA A 144 4.37 4.06 -24.49
N PRO A 145 4.49 4.14 -25.83
CA PRO A 145 3.93 3.11 -26.71
C PRO A 145 4.53 1.72 -26.43
N LYS A 146 5.84 1.66 -26.18
CA LYS A 146 6.54 0.40 -25.90
C LYS A 146 6.20 -0.15 -24.53
N ILE A 147 6.05 0.70 -23.51
CA ILE A 147 5.61 0.32 -22.18
C ILE A 147 4.20 -0.27 -22.24
N THR A 148 3.27 0.41 -22.91
CA THR A 148 1.89 -0.05 -23.08
C THR A 148 1.83 -1.40 -23.82
N GLU A 149 2.58 -1.57 -24.90
CA GLU A 149 2.66 -2.83 -25.65
C GLU A 149 3.13 -3.99 -24.77
N VAL A 150 4.17 -3.78 -23.96
CA VAL A 150 4.83 -4.84 -23.19
C VAL A 150 4.11 -5.13 -21.88
N CYS A 151 3.61 -4.09 -21.20
CA CYS A 151 3.01 -4.22 -19.86
C CYS A 151 1.49 -4.47 -19.90
N GLN A 152 0.84 -4.18 -21.03
CA GLN A 152 -0.61 -4.36 -21.23
C GLN A 152 -1.42 -3.79 -20.04
N ASP A 153 -2.32 -4.59 -19.45
CA ASP A 153 -3.19 -4.17 -18.34
C ASP A 153 -2.47 -4.07 -16.98
N PHE A 154 -1.16 -4.35 -16.93
CA PHE A 154 -0.40 -4.26 -15.67
C PHE A 154 -0.31 -2.82 -15.13
N ILE A 155 -0.26 -1.84 -16.02
CA ILE A 155 -0.11 -0.43 -15.66
C ILE A 155 -1.07 0.43 -16.47
N GLY A 156 -1.90 1.22 -15.78
CA GLY A 156 -2.72 2.26 -16.38
C GLY A 156 -2.03 3.62 -16.38
N LYS A 157 -2.58 4.58 -17.14
CA LYS A 157 -2.16 6.00 -17.14
C LYS A 157 -0.66 6.20 -17.39
N VAL A 158 -0.10 5.47 -18.37
CA VAL A 158 1.35 5.43 -18.61
C VAL A 158 1.92 6.82 -18.84
N GLU A 159 1.28 7.65 -19.67
CA GLU A 159 1.72 9.02 -19.98
C GLU A 159 1.75 9.91 -18.72
N GLU A 160 0.65 9.93 -17.95
CA GLU A 160 0.55 10.68 -16.70
C GLU A 160 1.65 10.28 -15.71
N ARG A 161 1.89 8.97 -15.58
CA ARG A 161 2.93 8.44 -14.68
C ARG A 161 4.35 8.76 -15.15
N ILE A 162 4.58 8.84 -16.47
CA ILE A 162 5.87 9.30 -17.03
C ILE A 162 6.07 10.79 -16.70
N GLU A 163 5.06 11.62 -16.89
CA GLU A 163 5.09 13.05 -16.53
C GLU A 163 5.40 13.25 -15.06
N ASN A 164 4.81 12.44 -14.19
CA ASN A 164 5.05 12.41 -12.75
C ASN A 164 6.41 11.80 -12.35
N ARG A 165 7.19 11.27 -13.32
CA ARG A 165 8.47 10.58 -13.08
C ARG A 165 8.36 9.33 -12.20
N GLU A 166 7.23 8.65 -12.27
CA GLU A 166 6.95 7.44 -11.49
C GLU A 166 7.46 6.17 -12.17
N ILE A 167 7.71 6.18 -13.49
CA ILE A 167 8.09 4.99 -14.25
C ILE A 167 9.57 5.05 -14.64
N PHE A 168 10.21 3.89 -14.51
CA PHE A 168 11.58 3.61 -14.95
C PHE A 168 11.55 2.46 -15.96
N THR A 169 12.26 2.59 -17.06
CA THR A 169 12.48 1.50 -18.03
C THR A 169 13.76 0.75 -17.68
N TYR A 170 13.72 -0.59 -17.77
CA TYR A 170 14.90 -1.44 -17.68
C TYR A 170 15.15 -2.08 -19.05
N THR A 171 16.23 -1.70 -19.72
CA THR A 171 16.47 -2.03 -21.13
C THR A 171 17.83 -2.68 -21.36
N LYS A 172 17.93 -3.51 -22.43
CA LYS A 172 19.18 -3.97 -23.02
C LYS A 172 19.20 -3.54 -24.50
N GLY A 173 19.94 -2.48 -24.81
CA GLY A 173 19.84 -1.82 -26.10
C GLY A 173 18.41 -1.33 -26.37
N SER A 174 17.82 -1.74 -27.48
CA SER A 174 16.43 -1.38 -27.83
C SER A 174 15.35 -2.28 -27.20
N ILE A 175 15.75 -3.30 -26.44
CA ILE A 175 14.83 -4.28 -25.88
C ILE A 175 14.37 -3.81 -24.50
N LEU A 176 13.05 -3.66 -24.30
CA LEU A 176 12.45 -3.42 -22.98
C LEU A 176 12.35 -4.75 -22.21
N LEU A 177 13.19 -4.91 -21.21
CA LEU A 177 13.24 -6.10 -20.34
C LEU A 177 12.20 -6.04 -19.23
N GLY A 178 11.79 -4.84 -18.82
CA GLY A 178 10.80 -4.60 -17.79
C GLY A 178 10.72 -3.13 -17.42
N ILE A 179 9.86 -2.85 -16.46
CA ILE A 179 9.72 -1.51 -15.87
C ILE A 179 9.79 -1.58 -14.34
N GLY A 180 10.24 -0.49 -13.75
CA GLY A 180 10.09 -0.16 -12.34
C GLY A 180 9.08 0.98 -12.17
N ILE A 181 8.42 0.99 -11.02
CA ILE A 181 7.47 2.05 -10.64
C ILE A 181 7.86 2.51 -9.24
N ILE A 182 7.84 3.82 -8.99
CA ILE A 182 7.95 4.40 -7.66
C ILE A 182 6.84 5.46 -7.50
N GLU A 183 6.02 5.27 -6.49
CA GLU A 183 5.01 6.24 -6.06
C GLU A 183 5.36 6.71 -4.66
N THR A 184 5.53 8.02 -4.47
CA THR A 184 5.72 8.58 -3.13
C THR A 184 4.42 8.47 -2.34
N SER A 185 4.48 7.90 -1.14
CA SER A 185 3.31 7.80 -0.27
C SER A 185 2.79 9.18 0.12
N LYS A 186 1.48 9.34 0.16
CA LYS A 186 0.77 10.56 0.57
C LYS A 186 0.39 10.55 2.06
N LEU A 187 0.32 9.35 2.65
CA LEU A 187 -0.01 9.17 4.07
C LEU A 187 1.24 8.97 4.92
N LEU A 188 2.23 8.23 4.41
CA LEU A 188 3.46 7.87 5.12
C LEU A 188 4.59 8.81 4.71
N ASP A 189 5.10 9.61 5.66
CA ASP A 189 6.24 10.49 5.38
C ASP A 189 7.50 9.69 5.02
N ARG A 190 8.16 10.09 3.93
CA ARG A 190 9.40 9.49 3.43
C ARG A 190 9.31 8.01 3.07
N TYR A 191 8.20 7.57 2.50
CA TYR A 191 8.09 6.23 1.93
C TYR A 191 7.86 6.28 0.43
N GLY A 192 8.56 5.38 -0.29
CA GLY A 192 8.40 5.14 -1.73
C GLY A 192 7.83 3.74 -1.97
N ASN A 193 6.62 3.68 -2.49
CA ASN A 193 5.99 2.44 -2.91
C ASN A 193 6.57 1.98 -4.24
N MET A 194 7.22 0.81 -4.25
CA MET A 194 7.85 0.26 -5.43
C MET A 194 6.97 -0.80 -6.08
N GLY A 195 6.90 -0.76 -7.40
CA GLY A 195 6.33 -1.81 -8.24
C GLY A 195 7.32 -2.24 -9.34
N MET A 196 7.13 -3.44 -9.88
CA MET A 196 7.92 -3.88 -11.03
C MET A 196 7.13 -4.81 -11.94
N PHE A 197 7.42 -4.72 -13.22
CA PHE A 197 6.99 -5.68 -14.21
C PHE A 197 8.20 -6.19 -15.00
N THR A 198 8.26 -7.49 -15.22
CA THR A 198 9.26 -8.11 -16.10
C THR A 198 8.58 -8.63 -17.36
N ASN A 199 9.05 -8.20 -18.51
CA ASN A 199 8.60 -8.68 -19.81
C ASN A 199 8.62 -10.21 -19.83
N GLU A 200 7.51 -10.82 -20.20
CA GLU A 200 7.26 -12.26 -20.07
C GLU A 200 8.35 -13.12 -20.73
N GLN A 201 8.84 -12.69 -21.90
CA GLN A 201 9.89 -13.38 -22.64
C GLN A 201 11.23 -13.43 -21.89
N TYR A 202 11.42 -12.58 -20.88
CA TYR A 202 12.68 -12.45 -20.15
C TYR A 202 12.57 -12.80 -18.66
N ARG A 203 11.43 -13.36 -18.24
CA ARG A 203 11.23 -13.83 -16.84
C ARG A 203 12.24 -14.92 -16.44
N LYS A 204 12.41 -15.14 -15.14
CA LYS A 204 13.31 -16.15 -14.52
C LYS A 204 14.81 -15.95 -14.78
N LYS A 205 15.21 -14.73 -15.21
CA LYS A 205 16.63 -14.36 -15.45
C LYS A 205 17.17 -13.39 -14.37
N GLY A 206 16.45 -13.17 -13.28
CA GLY A 206 16.84 -12.22 -12.22
C GLY A 206 16.53 -10.76 -12.51
N ILE A 207 15.89 -10.44 -13.65
CA ILE A 207 15.57 -9.06 -14.06
C ILE A 207 14.69 -8.35 -13.04
N GLY A 208 13.58 -8.95 -12.59
CA GLY A 208 12.70 -8.34 -11.60
C GLY A 208 13.42 -8.01 -10.28
N ARG A 209 14.28 -8.93 -9.79
CA ARG A 209 15.13 -8.67 -8.64
C ARG A 209 16.05 -7.47 -8.86
N THR A 210 16.67 -7.38 -10.05
CA THR A 210 17.57 -6.28 -10.38
C THR A 210 16.84 -4.95 -10.48
N ILE A 211 15.63 -4.93 -11.06
CA ILE A 211 14.78 -3.73 -11.08
C ILE A 211 14.50 -3.27 -9.64
N ILE A 212 14.02 -4.14 -8.76
CA ILE A 212 13.75 -3.80 -7.35
C ILE A 212 15.00 -3.30 -6.63
N HIS A 213 16.17 -3.93 -6.89
CA HIS A 213 17.45 -3.46 -6.32
C HIS A 213 17.73 -2.01 -6.71
N HIS A 214 17.66 -1.66 -7.99
CA HIS A 214 17.88 -0.27 -8.43
C HIS A 214 16.81 0.71 -7.93
N LEU A 215 15.55 0.29 -7.83
CA LEU A 215 14.51 1.13 -7.23
C LEU A 215 14.77 1.41 -5.75
N LYS A 216 15.30 0.43 -5.00
CA LYS A 216 15.74 0.64 -3.61
C LYS A 216 16.87 1.68 -3.52
N GLU A 217 17.89 1.56 -4.38
CA GLU A 217 18.97 2.54 -4.47
C GLU A 217 18.40 3.94 -4.75
N TRP A 218 17.54 4.05 -5.76
CA TRP A 218 16.90 5.31 -6.09
C TRP A 218 16.08 5.88 -4.91
N CYS A 219 15.32 5.06 -4.18
CA CYS A 219 14.60 5.49 -2.98
C CYS A 219 15.56 6.10 -1.95
N TYR A 220 16.65 5.42 -1.63
CA TYR A 220 17.63 5.92 -0.67
C TYR A 220 18.31 7.21 -1.11
N ASP A 221 18.68 7.32 -2.38
CA ASP A 221 19.27 8.53 -2.96
C ASP A 221 18.30 9.74 -2.89
N ASN A 222 16.98 9.47 -2.81
CA ASN A 222 15.93 10.48 -2.67
C ASN A 222 15.36 10.57 -1.23
N ASN A 223 16.05 10.04 -0.22
CA ASN A 223 15.64 10.04 1.18
C ASN A 223 14.27 9.36 1.44
N LEU A 224 13.94 8.35 0.67
CA LEU A 224 12.73 7.55 0.82
C LEU A 224 13.05 6.15 1.38
N ASN A 225 12.16 5.63 2.21
CA ASN A 225 12.21 4.25 2.66
C ASN A 225 11.45 3.38 1.64
N PRO A 226 12.11 2.39 1.00
CA PRO A 226 11.46 1.55 0.00
C PRO A 226 10.49 0.56 0.64
N ILE A 227 9.24 0.56 0.17
CA ILE A 227 8.19 -0.39 0.53
C ILE A 227 7.50 -0.89 -0.74
N CYS A 228 6.79 -2.00 -0.63
CA CYS A 228 5.94 -2.50 -1.70
C CYS A 228 4.89 -3.48 -1.16
N GLY A 229 3.86 -3.73 -1.97
CA GLY A 229 2.87 -4.76 -1.74
C GLY A 229 2.88 -5.82 -2.83
N CYS A 230 2.32 -6.97 -2.55
CA CYS A 230 1.88 -7.88 -3.62
C CYS A 230 0.68 -8.69 -3.17
N TRP A 231 -0.21 -8.98 -4.13
CA TRP A 231 -1.35 -9.85 -3.88
C TRP A 231 -0.91 -11.18 -3.27
N TYR A 232 -1.64 -11.63 -2.24
CA TYR A 232 -1.24 -12.76 -1.41
C TYR A 232 -0.93 -14.03 -2.19
N TYR A 233 -1.65 -14.29 -3.29
CA TYR A 233 -1.49 -15.48 -4.11
C TYR A 233 -0.53 -15.29 -5.30
N ASN A 234 0.08 -14.12 -5.46
CA ASN A 234 1.09 -13.88 -6.49
C ASN A 234 2.47 -14.37 -6.03
N VAL A 235 2.63 -15.71 -6.02
CA VAL A 235 3.87 -16.38 -5.58
C VAL A 235 5.10 -15.92 -6.36
N PRO A 236 5.07 -15.72 -7.70
CA PRO A 236 6.24 -15.22 -8.44
C PRO A 236 6.67 -13.81 -8.00
N SER A 237 5.72 -12.90 -7.76
CA SER A 237 6.03 -11.56 -7.26
C SER A 237 6.67 -11.64 -5.86
N LYS A 238 6.04 -12.39 -4.93
CA LYS A 238 6.56 -12.60 -3.59
C LYS A 238 8.01 -13.09 -3.62
N GLN A 239 8.29 -14.15 -4.38
CA GLN A 239 9.65 -14.72 -4.51
C GLN A 239 10.65 -13.71 -5.10
N THR A 240 10.21 -12.89 -6.06
CA THR A 240 11.07 -11.86 -6.65
C THR A 240 11.44 -10.81 -5.61
N LEU A 241 10.45 -10.29 -4.85
CA LEU A 241 10.67 -9.32 -3.78
C LEU A 241 11.59 -9.85 -2.68
N GLU A 242 11.33 -11.08 -2.20
CA GLU A 242 12.20 -11.75 -1.21
C GLU A 242 13.63 -11.93 -1.73
N SER A 243 13.79 -12.31 -2.99
CA SER A 243 15.11 -12.44 -3.62
C SER A 243 15.86 -11.12 -3.78
N ALA A 244 15.14 -10.00 -3.77
CA ALA A 244 15.67 -8.64 -3.80
C ALA A 244 15.91 -8.05 -2.39
N GLY A 245 15.81 -8.86 -1.32
CA GLY A 245 16.04 -8.43 0.05
C GLY A 245 14.85 -7.76 0.71
N MET A 246 13.67 -7.80 0.10
CA MET A 246 12.47 -7.33 0.75
C MET A 246 11.93 -8.38 1.72
N VAL A 247 11.43 -7.97 2.88
CA VAL A 247 10.83 -8.83 3.89
C VAL A 247 9.41 -8.42 4.18
N SER A 248 8.53 -9.40 4.35
CA SER A 248 7.15 -9.15 4.69
C SER A 248 6.85 -9.52 6.13
N LYS A 249 6.62 -8.50 6.96
CA LYS A 249 6.26 -8.64 8.37
C LYS A 249 4.75 -8.65 8.57
N THR A 250 4.01 -7.88 7.79
CA THR A 250 2.58 -7.63 7.94
C THR A 250 1.79 -7.99 6.68
N ARG A 251 0.47 -8.01 6.81
CA ARG A 251 -0.49 -8.42 5.76
C ARG A 251 -1.64 -7.44 5.68
N LEU A 252 -2.27 -7.35 4.52
CA LEU A 252 -3.63 -6.86 4.39
C LEU A 252 -4.60 -8.04 4.43
N LEU A 253 -5.61 -7.93 5.26
CA LEU A 253 -6.72 -8.87 5.35
C LEU A 253 -7.98 -8.21 4.76
N ASN A 254 -8.78 -9.01 4.06
CA ASN A 254 -10.12 -8.64 3.63
C ASN A 254 -11.12 -9.47 4.44
N ILE A 255 -11.85 -8.81 5.31
CA ILE A 255 -12.80 -9.44 6.20
C ILE A 255 -14.20 -9.31 5.59
N ARG A 256 -14.90 -10.43 5.48
CA ARG A 256 -16.30 -10.45 5.02
C ARG A 256 -17.21 -10.30 6.22
N VAL A 257 -17.92 -9.19 6.30
CA VAL A 257 -18.96 -8.96 7.29
C VAL A 257 -20.21 -9.71 6.82
N LEU A 258 -20.74 -10.60 7.66
CA LEU A 258 -21.86 -11.47 7.35
C LEU A 258 -23.21 -10.76 7.54
#